data_bccfba1ad58e288c00b240f40b0a04f9
#
_entry.id   bccfba1ad58e288c00b240f40b0a04f9
#
_cell.length_a   1.000
_cell.length_b   1.000
_cell.length_c   1.000
_cell.angle_alpha   90.00
_cell.angle_beta   90.00
_cell.angle_gamma   90.00
#
_symmetry.space_group_name_H-M   'P 1'
#
loop_
_entity.id
_entity.type
_entity.pdbx_description
1 polymer ?
#
loop_
_entity_poly.entity_id
_entity_poly.type
_entity_poly.pdbx_seq_one_letter_code
_entity_poly.pdbx_strand_id
1 'polypeptide(L)'
;MENKIILPAEWYPQSAVQLTWPHDETDWAPILDEVIPCFVSIAKEVIKHEKLLIVCPDEQEVRRQLGDVDDSRIIFREMATNDTWARDHGGITVFDQGEPVVYDFVFNGWGMKFAANLDNLVTRNLSVQGTFAGGVQVINMQPFVLEGGSIESDGKGTLLTTVECLSSQNRNEYLQKEELEVYLKDVFGFERILWLENGYLAGDDTDSHIDTLARFCSEDTIAYVQCKDESDEHFEELQAMEQELQAFRQADGKPYRLIALPMADPVEWEGERLPATYANFLIINGAVLLPYYKSPKDELAKKALQQAFPEREIIGINCLPLIKQHGSLHCVTMQYPEGVVSIDN
;
A
#
# COMPACT_ATOMS: atom_id res chain seq x y z
N MET A 1 21.53 -13.72 21.62
CA MET A 1 20.40 -13.79 20.65
C MET A 1 20.50 -12.51 19.86
N GLU A 2 20.70 -12.58 18.57
CA GLU A 2 20.71 -11.38 17.73
C GLU A 2 19.32 -10.74 17.82
N ASN A 3 19.26 -9.45 18.13
CA ASN A 3 18.05 -8.67 18.05
C ASN A 3 17.58 -8.68 16.58
N LYS A 4 16.59 -9.47 16.27
CA LYS A 4 16.13 -9.60 14.88
C LYS A 4 14.80 -8.88 14.75
N ILE A 5 14.86 -7.67 14.19
CA ILE A 5 13.67 -6.96 13.67
C ILE A 5 13.34 -7.57 12.30
N ILE A 6 12.05 -7.73 12.00
CA ILE A 6 11.56 -8.23 10.71
C ILE A 6 10.37 -7.38 10.31
N LEU A 7 10.43 -6.76 9.13
CA LEU A 7 9.23 -6.25 8.46
C LEU A 7 8.59 -7.43 7.72
N PRO A 8 7.39 -7.89 8.14
CA PRO A 8 6.73 -9.01 7.48
C PRO A 8 6.34 -8.65 6.05
N ALA A 9 6.28 -9.65 5.19
CA ALA A 9 5.68 -9.48 3.87
C ALA A 9 4.16 -9.30 3.97
N GLU A 10 3.54 -8.69 2.95
CA GLU A 10 2.09 -8.45 2.96
C GLU A 10 1.25 -9.74 3.00
N TRP A 11 1.78 -10.85 2.49
CA TRP A 11 1.09 -12.16 2.57
C TRP A 11 1.21 -12.86 3.94
N TYR A 12 1.88 -12.25 4.92
CA TYR A 12 1.87 -12.76 6.30
C TYR A 12 0.42 -12.76 6.83
N PRO A 13 0.01 -13.73 7.68
CA PRO A 13 -1.33 -13.73 8.26
C PRO A 13 -1.68 -12.39 8.88
N GLN A 14 -2.88 -11.90 8.60
CA GLN A 14 -3.33 -10.56 8.98
C GLN A 14 -4.44 -10.63 10.04
N SER A 15 -4.46 -9.66 10.95
CA SER A 15 -5.55 -9.45 11.90
C SER A 15 -6.60 -8.51 11.34
N ALA A 16 -6.19 -7.50 10.56
CA ALA A 16 -7.11 -6.51 10.01
C ALA A 16 -6.49 -5.77 8.82
N VAL A 17 -7.37 -5.22 7.97
CA VAL A 17 -7.05 -4.13 7.03
C VAL A 17 -7.67 -2.83 7.54
N GLN A 18 -6.94 -1.72 7.48
CA GLN A 18 -7.43 -0.38 7.73
C GLN A 18 -7.89 0.27 6.43
N LEU A 19 -9.04 0.96 6.49
CA LEU A 19 -9.50 1.99 5.57
C LEU A 19 -9.65 3.31 6.32
N THR A 20 -9.28 4.40 5.69
CA THR A 20 -9.66 5.74 6.13
C THR A 20 -10.75 6.26 5.20
N TRP A 21 -11.94 6.52 5.74
CA TRP A 21 -13.15 6.67 4.96
C TRP A 21 -13.27 8.05 4.32
N PRO A 22 -13.68 8.15 3.03
CA PRO A 22 -13.86 9.43 2.35
C PRO A 22 -15.06 10.20 2.91
N HIS A 23 -14.92 11.53 3.03
CA HIS A 23 -15.96 12.43 3.55
C HIS A 23 -15.91 13.80 2.88
N ASP A 24 -16.85 14.66 3.22
CA ASP A 24 -17.05 15.95 2.57
C ASP A 24 -16.00 17.03 2.87
N GLU A 25 -15.12 16.77 3.84
CA GLU A 25 -13.95 17.63 4.14
C GLU A 25 -12.65 17.11 3.50
N THR A 26 -12.73 16.10 2.61
CA THR A 26 -11.60 15.57 1.83
C THR A 26 -11.68 16.03 0.36
N ASP A 27 -10.63 15.81 -0.40
CA ASP A 27 -10.60 16.10 -1.84
C ASP A 27 -11.60 15.23 -2.64
N TRP A 28 -12.19 14.21 -2.01
CA TRP A 28 -13.28 13.39 -2.55
C TRP A 28 -14.64 14.07 -2.59
N ALA A 29 -14.84 15.20 -1.90
CA ALA A 29 -16.15 15.87 -1.78
C ALA A 29 -16.91 16.01 -3.11
N PRO A 30 -16.29 16.36 -4.25
CA PRO A 30 -16.98 16.50 -5.53
C PRO A 30 -17.47 15.17 -6.15
N ILE A 31 -16.91 14.01 -5.72
CA ILE A 31 -17.17 12.69 -6.31
C ILE A 31 -17.48 11.61 -5.25
N LEU A 32 -17.99 12.01 -4.08
CA LEU A 32 -18.35 11.07 -3.00
C LEU A 32 -19.33 9.98 -3.45
N ASP A 33 -20.27 10.33 -4.32
CA ASP A 33 -21.24 9.41 -4.90
C ASP A 33 -20.62 8.33 -5.80
N GLU A 34 -19.41 8.57 -6.33
CA GLU A 34 -18.65 7.59 -7.10
C GLU A 34 -17.69 6.79 -6.22
N VAL A 35 -17.01 7.44 -5.27
CA VAL A 35 -15.93 6.80 -4.48
C VAL A 35 -16.47 5.95 -3.34
N ILE A 36 -17.54 6.35 -2.66
CA ILE A 36 -18.13 5.58 -1.57
C ILE A 36 -18.53 4.16 -2.00
N PRO A 37 -19.17 3.91 -3.16
CA PRO A 37 -19.43 2.56 -3.63
C PRO A 37 -18.17 1.71 -3.84
N CYS A 38 -17.04 2.32 -4.20
CA CYS A 38 -15.76 1.63 -4.29
C CYS A 38 -15.26 1.19 -2.90
N PHE A 39 -15.24 2.10 -1.92
CA PHE A 39 -14.87 1.79 -0.53
C PHE A 39 -15.78 0.72 0.09
N VAL A 40 -17.09 0.79 -0.15
CA VAL A 40 -18.07 -0.23 0.27
C VAL A 40 -17.74 -1.59 -0.36
N SER A 41 -17.32 -1.61 -1.62
CA SER A 41 -16.92 -2.86 -2.30
C SER A 41 -15.67 -3.45 -1.68
N ILE A 42 -14.64 -2.63 -1.41
CA ILE A 42 -13.42 -3.05 -0.70
C ILE A 42 -13.78 -3.60 0.68
N ALA A 43 -14.55 -2.85 1.47
CA ALA A 43 -14.96 -3.22 2.81
C ALA A 43 -15.68 -4.58 2.83
N LYS A 44 -16.64 -4.79 1.91
CA LYS A 44 -17.40 -6.03 1.80
C LYS A 44 -16.54 -7.24 1.44
N GLU A 45 -15.51 -7.05 0.64
CA GLU A 45 -14.58 -8.15 0.34
C GLU A 45 -13.65 -8.44 1.52
N VAL A 46 -13.07 -7.42 2.16
CA VAL A 46 -12.18 -7.60 3.31
C VAL A 46 -12.86 -8.36 4.46
N ILE A 47 -14.08 -7.98 4.84
CA ILE A 47 -14.79 -8.62 5.99
C ILE A 47 -15.13 -10.10 5.79
N LYS A 48 -15.09 -10.62 4.56
CA LYS A 48 -15.24 -12.06 4.30
C LYS A 48 -14.03 -12.86 4.80
N HIS A 49 -12.86 -12.23 4.84
CA HIS A 49 -11.58 -12.88 5.08
C HIS A 49 -10.96 -12.52 6.43
N GLU A 50 -11.07 -11.26 6.86
CA GLU A 50 -10.45 -10.74 8.08
C GLU A 50 -11.23 -9.55 8.66
N LYS A 51 -10.71 -8.95 9.72
CA LYS A 51 -11.31 -7.74 10.30
C LYS A 51 -11.04 -6.52 9.43
N LEU A 52 -11.95 -5.56 9.53
CA LEU A 52 -11.81 -4.26 8.90
C LEU A 52 -11.76 -3.18 9.97
N LEU A 53 -10.69 -2.39 9.99
CA LEU A 53 -10.57 -1.19 10.80
C LEU A 53 -10.96 0.01 9.93
N ILE A 54 -12.00 0.73 10.32
CA ILE A 54 -12.45 1.94 9.64
C ILE A 54 -12.15 3.15 10.51
N VAL A 55 -11.31 4.04 9.98
CA VAL A 55 -11.09 5.38 10.52
C VAL A 55 -12.02 6.34 9.79
N CYS A 56 -12.80 7.11 10.52
CA CYS A 56 -13.81 8.02 9.92
C CYS A 56 -14.15 9.17 10.89
N PRO A 57 -14.67 10.30 10.39
CA PRO A 57 -15.16 11.37 11.26
C PRO A 57 -16.53 11.07 11.89
N ASP A 58 -17.36 10.21 11.26
CA ASP A 58 -18.71 9.86 11.69
C ASP A 58 -19.02 8.38 11.41
N GLU A 59 -19.02 7.56 12.45
CA GLU A 59 -19.33 6.13 12.36
C GLU A 59 -20.76 5.88 11.87
N GLN A 60 -21.75 6.68 12.28
CA GLN A 60 -23.14 6.47 11.91
C GLN A 60 -23.36 6.66 10.42
N GLU A 61 -22.70 7.66 9.84
CA GLU A 61 -22.71 7.90 8.41
C GLU A 61 -22.11 6.73 7.63
N VAL A 62 -20.92 6.24 8.06
CA VAL A 62 -20.27 5.10 7.41
C VAL A 62 -21.14 3.84 7.50
N ARG A 63 -21.75 3.56 8.67
CA ARG A 63 -22.69 2.44 8.82
C ARG A 63 -23.86 2.53 7.85
N ARG A 64 -24.40 3.75 7.66
CA ARG A 64 -25.48 3.98 6.71
C ARG A 64 -25.05 3.70 5.26
N GLN A 65 -23.83 4.09 4.89
CA GLN A 65 -23.25 3.88 3.56
C GLN A 65 -22.91 2.40 3.29
N LEU A 66 -22.42 1.68 4.28
CA LEU A 66 -22.16 0.24 4.19
C LEU A 66 -23.43 -0.57 3.98
N GLY A 67 -24.56 -0.10 4.52
CA GLY A 67 -25.85 -0.77 4.43
C GLY A 67 -25.92 -2.06 5.26
N ASP A 68 -26.62 -3.06 4.77
CA ASP A 68 -26.78 -4.35 5.45
C ASP A 68 -25.53 -5.21 5.23
N VAL A 69 -24.57 -5.13 6.18
CA VAL A 69 -23.36 -5.94 6.24
C VAL A 69 -23.22 -6.57 7.63
N ASP A 70 -22.56 -7.70 7.73
CA ASP A 70 -22.14 -8.26 9.02
C ASP A 70 -21.00 -7.40 9.58
N ASP A 71 -21.33 -6.51 10.51
CA ASP A 71 -20.38 -5.60 11.14
C ASP A 71 -19.61 -6.20 12.33
N SER A 72 -19.84 -7.48 12.65
CA SER A 72 -19.13 -8.16 13.73
C SER A 72 -17.61 -8.23 13.56
N ARG A 73 -17.13 -7.99 12.33
CA ARG A 73 -15.71 -7.91 11.97
C ARG A 73 -15.22 -6.48 11.71
N ILE A 74 -16.08 -5.47 11.90
CA ILE A 74 -15.71 -4.08 11.66
C ILE A 74 -15.40 -3.38 12.98
N ILE A 75 -14.26 -2.72 13.02
CA ILE A 75 -13.83 -1.87 14.14
C ILE A 75 -13.88 -0.43 13.65
N PHE A 76 -14.72 0.40 14.26
CA PHE A 76 -14.79 1.82 13.95
C PHE A 76 -13.93 2.63 14.93
N ARG A 77 -13.25 3.64 14.40
CA ARG A 77 -12.50 4.64 15.19
C ARG A 77 -12.78 6.03 14.65
N GLU A 78 -13.50 6.80 15.46
CA GLU A 78 -13.87 8.16 15.08
C GLU A 78 -12.73 9.12 15.32
N MET A 79 -12.31 9.81 14.27
CA MET A 79 -11.37 10.92 14.30
C MET A 79 -11.41 11.68 12.97
N ALA A 80 -10.97 12.95 13.02
CA ALA A 80 -10.82 13.76 11.83
C ALA A 80 -9.59 13.32 11.04
N THR A 81 -9.69 13.36 9.71
CA THR A 81 -8.63 13.04 8.75
C THR A 81 -8.54 14.13 7.68
N ASN A 82 -7.39 14.21 6.99
CA ASN A 82 -7.27 15.07 5.81
C ASN A 82 -7.72 14.32 4.55
N ASP A 83 -7.38 13.01 4.44
CA ASP A 83 -7.67 12.20 3.26
C ASP A 83 -7.76 10.69 3.61
N THR A 84 -7.74 9.83 2.61
CA THR A 84 -8.10 8.41 2.70
C THR A 84 -6.92 7.44 2.55
N TRP A 85 -5.71 7.94 2.35
CA TRP A 85 -4.54 7.17 1.92
C TRP A 85 -3.89 6.39 3.06
N ALA A 86 -4.64 5.41 3.59
CA ALA A 86 -4.23 4.61 4.76
C ALA A 86 -2.88 3.90 4.56
N ARG A 87 -2.52 3.55 3.33
CA ARG A 87 -1.22 2.94 3.01
C ARG A 87 -0.06 3.82 3.46
N ASP A 88 -0.19 5.13 3.31
CA ASP A 88 0.91 6.06 3.45
C ASP A 88 0.97 6.73 4.82
N HIS A 89 -0.19 6.90 5.48
CA HIS A 89 -0.23 7.45 6.85
C HIS A 89 -0.45 6.39 7.94
N GLY A 90 -0.73 5.14 7.57
CA GLY A 90 -0.97 4.05 8.53
C GLY A 90 0.30 3.56 9.19
N GLY A 91 0.16 2.96 10.39
CA GLY A 91 1.29 2.42 11.13
C GLY A 91 1.90 1.19 10.46
N ILE A 92 3.22 1.18 10.36
CA ILE A 92 3.96 0.06 9.76
C ILE A 92 4.33 -0.92 10.87
N THR A 93 3.89 -2.17 10.75
CA THR A 93 4.16 -3.19 11.77
C THR A 93 5.43 -3.97 11.48
N VAL A 94 6.29 -4.08 12.47
CA VAL A 94 7.45 -5.00 12.48
C VAL A 94 7.30 -6.02 13.59
N PHE A 95 8.03 -7.12 13.51
CA PHE A 95 8.25 -8.02 14.63
C PHE A 95 9.63 -7.76 15.21
N ASP A 96 9.71 -7.36 16.48
CA ASP A 96 10.96 -7.27 17.26
C ASP A 96 11.02 -8.47 18.21
N GLN A 97 12.00 -9.35 17.99
CA GLN A 97 12.16 -10.61 18.73
C GLN A 97 10.89 -11.50 18.72
N GLY A 98 10.08 -11.37 17.69
CA GLY A 98 8.82 -12.11 17.51
C GLY A 98 7.58 -11.42 18.07
N GLU A 99 7.70 -10.31 18.78
CA GLU A 99 6.59 -9.52 19.29
C GLU A 99 6.24 -8.38 18.30
N PRO A 100 4.96 -8.12 18.03
CA PRO A 100 4.56 -7.08 17.09
C PRO A 100 4.76 -5.68 17.70
N VAL A 101 5.33 -4.80 16.89
CA VAL A 101 5.54 -3.38 17.20
C VAL A 101 5.07 -2.56 16.01
N VAL A 102 4.28 -1.51 16.27
CA VAL A 102 3.80 -0.59 15.25
C VAL A 102 4.68 0.66 15.23
N TYR A 103 5.26 0.97 14.10
CA TYR A 103 6.03 2.19 13.88
C TYR A 103 5.13 3.30 13.35
N ASP A 104 5.18 4.46 14.02
CA ASP A 104 4.47 5.70 13.67
C ASP A 104 5.46 6.66 13.01
N PHE A 105 5.65 6.53 11.69
CA PHE A 105 6.50 7.42 10.90
C PHE A 105 5.81 8.76 10.63
N VAL A 106 6.60 9.74 10.21
CA VAL A 106 6.03 11.02 9.77
C VAL A 106 5.42 10.84 8.38
N PHE A 107 4.14 11.16 8.26
CA PHE A 107 3.50 11.40 6.98
C PHE A 107 3.37 12.90 6.75
N ASN A 108 3.96 13.41 5.66
CA ASN A 108 4.00 14.84 5.36
C ASN A 108 3.28 15.23 4.05
N GLY A 109 2.36 14.37 3.58
CA GLY A 109 1.61 14.62 2.35
C GLY A 109 2.48 14.52 1.10
N TRP A 110 3.22 13.43 0.97
CA TRP A 110 4.09 13.08 -0.18
C TRP A 110 5.10 14.17 -0.51
N GLY A 111 5.84 14.59 0.49
CA GLY A 111 6.82 15.66 0.32
C GLY A 111 6.20 17.06 0.37
N MET A 112 5.23 17.29 1.25
CA MET A 112 4.56 18.58 1.49
C MET A 112 3.71 19.10 0.31
N LYS A 113 3.21 18.20 -0.53
CA LYS A 113 2.30 18.55 -1.65
C LYS A 113 0.88 18.80 -1.17
N PHE A 114 0.44 18.10 -0.11
CA PHE A 114 -0.92 18.11 0.43
C PHE A 114 -0.94 18.29 1.95
N ALA A 115 -2.10 18.68 2.49
CA ALA A 115 -2.32 18.75 3.92
C ALA A 115 -2.25 17.35 4.54
N ALA A 116 -1.49 17.19 5.64
CA ALA A 116 -1.27 15.89 6.28
C ALA A 116 -1.32 15.97 7.82
N ASN A 117 -1.69 17.10 8.37
CA ASN A 117 -1.61 17.36 9.82
C ASN A 117 -2.56 16.50 10.66
N LEU A 118 -3.67 16.01 10.10
CA LEU A 118 -4.60 15.10 10.76
C LEU A 118 -4.21 13.65 10.49
N ASP A 119 -3.89 13.31 9.25
CA ASP A 119 -3.51 11.95 8.83
C ASP A 119 -2.25 11.47 9.53
N ASN A 120 -1.26 12.36 9.71
CA ASN A 120 -0.04 12.10 10.48
C ASN A 120 -0.30 11.78 11.98
N LEU A 121 -1.52 11.93 12.45
CA LEU A 121 -1.92 11.60 13.83
C LEU A 121 -2.74 10.31 13.93
N VAL A 122 -3.14 9.70 12.81
CA VAL A 122 -4.05 8.56 12.80
C VAL A 122 -3.51 7.40 13.62
N THR A 123 -2.29 6.94 13.33
CA THR A 123 -1.67 5.80 14.04
C THR A 123 -1.57 6.04 15.54
N ARG A 124 -1.18 7.23 15.95
CA ARG A 124 -1.11 7.63 17.36
C ARG A 124 -2.48 7.65 18.03
N ASN A 125 -3.50 8.18 17.34
CA ASN A 125 -4.87 8.22 17.84
C ASN A 125 -5.46 6.82 17.95
N LEU A 126 -5.18 5.91 17.00
CA LEU A 126 -5.55 4.50 17.09
C LEU A 126 -4.99 3.83 18.34
N SER A 127 -3.72 4.12 18.68
CA SER A 127 -3.09 3.63 19.89
C SER A 127 -3.78 4.16 21.16
N VAL A 128 -4.07 5.46 21.22
CA VAL A 128 -4.75 6.09 22.36
C VAL A 128 -6.17 5.53 22.54
N GLN A 129 -6.85 5.21 21.44
CA GLN A 129 -8.19 4.59 21.46
C GLN A 129 -8.18 3.09 21.74
N GLY A 130 -7.01 2.48 22.03
CA GLY A 130 -6.91 1.06 22.38
C GLY A 130 -7.21 0.12 21.22
N THR A 131 -6.91 0.50 19.97
CA THR A 131 -7.16 -0.32 18.78
C THR A 131 -6.22 -1.51 18.70
N PHE A 132 -4.98 -1.33 19.15
CA PHE A 132 -3.97 -2.37 19.12
C PHE A 132 -4.12 -3.33 20.30
N ALA A 133 -3.81 -4.60 20.08
CA ALA A 133 -3.91 -5.64 21.10
C ALA A 133 -3.01 -5.34 22.31
N GLY A 134 -3.40 -5.87 23.47
CA GLY A 134 -2.62 -5.68 24.70
C GLY A 134 -1.19 -6.22 24.52
N GLY A 135 -0.20 -5.35 24.79
CA GLY A 135 1.22 -5.67 24.63
C GLY A 135 1.85 -5.14 23.34
N VAL A 136 1.07 -4.79 22.32
CA VAL A 136 1.59 -4.12 21.12
C VAL A 136 2.06 -2.72 21.46
N GLN A 137 3.32 -2.44 21.20
CA GLN A 137 3.90 -1.11 21.40
C GLN A 137 3.74 -0.27 20.13
N VAL A 138 3.48 1.03 20.29
CA VAL A 138 3.57 2.01 19.19
C VAL A 138 4.78 2.89 19.43
N ILE A 139 5.73 2.86 18.48
CA ILE A 139 6.99 3.61 18.55
C ILE A 139 6.93 4.77 17.59
N ASN A 140 7.10 5.99 18.12
CA ASN A 140 7.20 7.19 17.30
C ASN A 140 8.58 7.25 16.63
N MET A 141 8.58 7.25 15.30
CA MET A 141 9.78 7.24 14.45
C MET A 141 10.21 8.63 13.96
N GLN A 142 9.64 9.70 14.53
CA GLN A 142 10.04 11.06 14.16
C GLN A 142 11.55 11.29 14.35
N PRO A 143 12.21 12.07 13.49
CA PRO A 143 11.60 12.90 12.44
C PRO A 143 11.54 12.24 11.05
N PHE A 144 11.75 10.94 10.92
CA PHE A 144 11.87 10.26 9.62
C PHE A 144 10.51 10.20 8.90
N VAL A 145 10.49 10.71 7.66
CA VAL A 145 9.31 10.67 6.78
C VAL A 145 9.34 9.37 5.99
N LEU A 146 8.25 8.60 6.07
CA LEU A 146 8.11 7.36 5.30
C LEU A 146 6.63 7.06 5.04
N GLU A 147 6.31 6.78 3.81
CA GLU A 147 5.02 6.28 3.34
C GLU A 147 5.10 4.75 3.16
N GLY A 148 4.05 4.03 3.57
CA GLY A 148 4.00 2.57 3.41
C GLY A 148 4.01 2.10 1.96
N GLY A 149 3.48 2.92 1.03
CA GLY A 149 3.50 2.64 -0.41
C GLY A 149 4.88 2.72 -1.06
N SER A 150 5.84 3.36 -0.38
CA SER A 150 7.22 3.49 -0.86
C SER A 150 8.10 2.26 -0.61
N ILE A 151 7.63 1.28 0.16
CA ILE A 151 8.42 0.12 0.59
C ILE A 151 7.69 -1.20 0.34
N GLU A 152 8.44 -2.22 -0.09
CA GLU A 152 7.93 -3.56 -0.35
C GLU A 152 8.88 -4.61 0.25
N SER A 153 8.37 -5.47 1.15
CA SER A 153 9.18 -6.46 1.89
C SER A 153 8.91 -7.88 1.45
N ASP A 154 9.96 -8.70 1.31
CA ASP A 154 9.82 -10.14 1.13
C ASP A 154 9.63 -10.92 2.45
N GLY A 155 9.65 -10.24 3.61
CA GLY A 155 9.58 -10.85 4.93
C GLY A 155 10.83 -11.65 5.33
N LYS A 156 11.88 -11.62 4.50
CA LYS A 156 13.13 -12.38 4.67
C LYS A 156 14.38 -11.51 4.61
N GLY A 157 14.21 -10.21 4.83
CA GLY A 157 15.31 -9.27 4.90
C GLY A 157 15.64 -8.58 3.59
N THR A 158 14.77 -8.65 2.56
CA THR A 158 14.91 -7.88 1.34
C THR A 158 13.84 -6.78 1.26
N LEU A 159 14.27 -5.55 1.03
CA LEU A 159 13.44 -4.42 0.66
C LEU A 159 13.52 -4.20 -0.85
N LEU A 160 12.39 -3.93 -1.50
CA LEU A 160 12.30 -3.37 -2.86
C LEU A 160 11.69 -1.96 -2.75
N THR A 161 12.30 -0.99 -3.40
CA THR A 161 11.90 0.43 -3.36
C THR A 161 12.42 1.18 -4.58
N THR A 162 12.03 2.44 -4.73
CA THR A 162 12.50 3.33 -5.78
C THR A 162 13.46 4.40 -5.23
N VAL A 163 14.43 4.79 -6.03
CA VAL A 163 15.36 5.89 -5.67
C VAL A 163 14.60 7.21 -5.66
N GLU A 164 13.76 7.45 -6.64
CA GLU A 164 13.05 8.72 -6.81
C GLU A 164 12.24 9.08 -5.57
N CYS A 165 11.47 8.15 -5.02
CA CYS A 165 10.67 8.40 -3.83
C CYS A 165 11.52 8.65 -2.59
N LEU A 166 12.36 7.68 -2.20
CA LEU A 166 13.06 7.77 -0.91
C LEU A 166 14.16 8.83 -0.89
N SER A 167 14.71 9.21 -2.05
CA SER A 167 15.69 10.29 -2.16
C SER A 167 15.07 11.67 -2.49
N SER A 168 13.74 11.77 -2.47
CA SER A 168 13.02 13.02 -2.73
C SER A 168 13.42 14.12 -1.73
N GLN A 169 13.61 15.33 -2.22
CA GLN A 169 14.11 16.47 -1.42
C GLN A 169 13.20 16.85 -0.25
N ASN A 170 11.89 16.64 -0.38
CA ASN A 170 10.92 17.08 0.62
C ASN A 170 10.58 15.99 1.65
N ARG A 171 11.31 14.87 1.69
CA ARG A 171 11.14 13.82 2.70
C ARG A 171 12.31 13.86 3.70
N ASN A 172 13.41 13.17 3.39
CA ASN A 172 14.57 13.06 4.29
C ASN A 172 15.82 13.66 3.62
N GLU A 173 15.72 14.88 3.10
CA GLU A 173 16.76 15.57 2.30
C GLU A 173 18.13 15.70 2.99
N TYR A 174 18.16 15.53 4.30
CA TYR A 174 19.38 15.55 5.09
C TYR A 174 20.16 14.22 5.04
N LEU A 175 19.60 13.17 4.42
CA LEU A 175 20.23 11.86 4.26
C LEU A 175 20.57 11.60 2.79
N GLN A 176 21.77 11.06 2.55
CA GLN A 176 22.14 10.50 1.25
C GLN A 176 21.61 9.06 1.12
N LYS A 177 21.56 8.52 -0.11
CA LYS A 177 21.06 7.17 -0.40
C LYS A 177 21.72 6.10 0.50
N GLU A 178 23.02 6.19 0.71
CA GLU A 178 23.78 5.26 1.55
C GLU A 178 23.38 5.36 3.04
N GLU A 179 23.07 6.56 3.51
CA GLU A 179 22.61 6.79 4.89
C GLU A 179 21.16 6.32 5.07
N LEU A 180 20.30 6.54 4.05
CA LEU A 180 18.95 5.96 4.00
C LEU A 180 18.99 4.43 4.05
N GLU A 181 19.91 3.81 3.28
CA GLU A 181 20.08 2.36 3.28
C GLU A 181 20.48 1.82 4.66
N VAL A 182 21.42 2.47 5.34
CA VAL A 182 21.82 2.11 6.70
C VAL A 182 20.64 2.24 7.66
N TYR A 183 19.91 3.33 7.60
CA TYR A 183 18.74 3.57 8.47
C TYR A 183 17.66 2.51 8.26
N LEU A 184 17.26 2.23 7.01
CA LEU A 184 16.22 1.27 6.69
C LEU A 184 16.61 -0.16 7.09
N LYS A 185 17.89 -0.54 6.92
CA LYS A 185 18.40 -1.82 7.38
C LYS A 185 18.35 -1.97 8.90
N ASP A 186 18.70 -0.91 9.63
CA ASP A 186 18.69 -0.92 11.10
C ASP A 186 17.24 -0.98 11.64
N VAL A 187 16.35 -0.14 11.10
CA VAL A 187 14.97 0.00 11.60
C VAL A 187 14.10 -1.21 11.27
N PHE A 188 14.24 -1.79 10.08
CA PHE A 188 13.39 -2.88 9.60
C PHE A 188 14.07 -4.26 9.60
N GLY A 189 15.36 -4.32 9.94
CA GLY A 189 16.14 -5.56 9.93
C GLY A 189 16.45 -6.08 8.54
N PHE A 190 16.48 -5.22 7.53
CA PHE A 190 16.85 -5.63 6.18
C PHE A 190 18.33 -5.95 6.06
N GLU A 191 18.64 -7.03 5.35
CA GLU A 191 20.01 -7.41 4.99
C GLU A 191 20.43 -6.73 3.69
N ARG A 192 19.44 -6.44 2.79
CA ARG A 192 19.68 -5.84 1.48
C ARG A 192 18.50 -5.04 0.99
N ILE A 193 18.80 -4.10 0.11
CA ILE A 193 17.79 -3.26 -0.55
C ILE A 193 17.98 -3.37 -2.07
N LEU A 194 16.90 -3.59 -2.77
CA LEU A 194 16.80 -3.58 -4.22
C LEU A 194 16.24 -2.22 -4.62
N TRP A 195 17.07 -1.39 -5.20
CA TRP A 195 16.71 -0.05 -5.65
C TRP A 195 16.36 -0.06 -7.13
N LEU A 196 15.14 0.37 -7.49
CA LEU A 196 14.78 0.71 -8.85
C LEU A 196 15.17 2.17 -9.13
N GLU A 197 15.97 2.36 -10.15
CA GLU A 197 16.37 3.70 -10.65
C GLU A 197 15.38 4.22 -11.69
N ASN A 198 14.62 3.30 -12.33
CA ASN A 198 13.66 3.57 -13.37
C ASN A 198 12.25 3.08 -12.97
N GLY A 199 11.24 3.69 -13.56
CA GLY A 199 9.83 3.38 -13.33
C GLY A 199 9.02 4.66 -13.17
N TYR A 200 8.02 4.81 -14.04
CA TYR A 200 7.22 6.02 -14.12
C TYR A 200 5.78 5.68 -14.48
N LEU A 201 4.83 6.38 -13.90
CA LEU A 201 3.43 6.41 -14.31
C LEU A 201 2.93 7.85 -14.42
N ALA A 202 2.38 8.21 -15.57
CA ALA A 202 1.75 9.52 -15.76
C ALA A 202 0.60 9.68 -14.76
N GLY A 203 0.52 10.84 -14.13
CA GLY A 203 -0.46 11.15 -13.11
C GLY A 203 -0.12 10.64 -11.70
N ASP A 204 0.99 9.93 -11.50
CA ASP A 204 1.47 9.64 -10.15
C ASP A 204 2.04 10.90 -9.49
N ASP A 205 1.60 11.18 -8.28
CA ASP A 205 2.03 12.34 -7.48
C ASP A 205 2.82 11.95 -6.22
N THR A 206 3.16 10.66 -6.10
CA THR A 206 3.88 10.08 -4.95
C THR A 206 5.40 10.08 -5.12
N ASP A 207 5.92 10.49 -6.27
CA ASP A 207 7.32 10.35 -6.69
C ASP A 207 7.69 8.86 -6.92
N SER A 208 6.90 8.16 -7.71
CA SER A 208 7.11 6.75 -8.11
C SER A 208 7.13 5.76 -6.94
N HIS A 209 6.05 5.72 -6.15
CA HIS A 209 5.87 4.68 -5.14
C HIS A 209 6.01 3.29 -5.74
N ILE A 210 6.73 2.41 -5.05
CA ILE A 210 6.99 1.05 -5.53
C ILE A 210 5.71 0.22 -5.69
N ASP A 211 4.70 0.46 -4.89
CA ASP A 211 3.43 -0.27 -4.90
C ASP A 211 2.57 0.00 -6.15
N THR A 212 2.93 1.02 -6.95
CA THR A 212 2.33 1.30 -8.25
C THR A 212 3.07 0.61 -9.41
N LEU A 213 4.30 0.15 -9.19
CA LEU A 213 5.23 -0.33 -10.20
C LEU A 213 5.53 -1.82 -10.11
N ALA A 214 5.97 -2.30 -8.93
CA ALA A 214 6.38 -3.69 -8.72
C ALA A 214 6.14 -4.14 -7.28
N ARG A 215 5.67 -5.38 -7.10
CA ARG A 215 5.25 -5.95 -5.83
C ARG A 215 5.81 -7.36 -5.64
N PHE A 216 6.26 -7.68 -4.43
CA PHE A 216 6.52 -9.06 -4.06
C PHE A 216 5.21 -9.86 -3.96
N CYS A 217 5.19 -11.06 -4.55
CA CYS A 217 4.10 -12.02 -4.45
C CYS A 217 4.47 -13.23 -3.59
N SER A 218 5.75 -13.48 -3.45
CA SER A 218 6.38 -14.48 -2.59
C SER A 218 7.86 -14.11 -2.41
N GLU A 219 8.59 -14.90 -1.61
CA GLU A 219 10.02 -14.68 -1.37
C GLU A 219 10.87 -14.69 -2.68
N ASP A 220 10.37 -15.31 -3.73
CA ASP A 220 11.07 -15.51 -5.01
C ASP A 220 10.38 -14.93 -6.24
N THR A 221 9.21 -14.30 -6.07
CA THR A 221 8.35 -13.85 -7.18
C THR A 221 7.99 -12.38 -7.06
N ILE A 222 8.18 -11.62 -8.13
CA ILE A 222 7.81 -10.19 -8.23
C ILE A 222 6.84 -10.03 -9.40
N ALA A 223 5.68 -9.40 -9.15
CA ALA A 223 4.78 -8.90 -10.17
C ALA A 223 5.14 -7.43 -10.48
N TYR A 224 5.08 -7.03 -11.75
CA TYR A 224 5.46 -5.68 -12.18
C TYR A 224 4.65 -5.24 -13.39
N VAL A 225 4.50 -3.94 -13.58
CA VAL A 225 3.82 -3.36 -14.75
C VAL A 225 4.73 -3.42 -15.97
N GLN A 226 4.21 -3.97 -17.07
CA GLN A 226 4.92 -4.07 -18.35
C GLN A 226 4.20 -3.27 -19.43
N CYS A 227 4.86 -2.29 -20.03
CA CYS A 227 4.42 -1.62 -21.23
C CYS A 227 5.04 -2.28 -22.46
N LYS A 228 4.21 -2.65 -23.45
CA LYS A 228 4.64 -3.26 -24.72
C LYS A 228 4.44 -2.37 -25.93
N ASP A 229 3.76 -1.25 -25.74
CA ASP A 229 3.52 -0.28 -26.80
C ASP A 229 4.66 0.72 -26.85
N GLU A 230 5.52 0.59 -27.87
CA GLU A 230 6.66 1.48 -28.09
C GLU A 230 6.27 2.95 -28.34
N SER A 231 5.00 3.22 -28.63
CA SER A 231 4.48 4.58 -28.79
C SER A 231 3.93 5.19 -27.50
N ASP A 232 3.78 4.40 -26.43
CA ASP A 232 3.31 4.89 -25.12
C ASP A 232 4.45 5.60 -24.38
N GLU A 233 4.14 6.72 -23.73
CA GLU A 233 5.10 7.53 -22.96
C GLU A 233 5.82 6.76 -21.84
N HIS A 234 5.23 5.66 -21.34
CA HIS A 234 5.80 4.82 -20.29
C HIS A 234 6.78 3.76 -20.81
N PHE A 235 6.87 3.55 -22.13
CA PHE A 235 7.58 2.40 -22.68
C PHE A 235 9.05 2.37 -22.26
N GLU A 236 9.77 3.46 -22.42
CA GLU A 236 11.21 3.51 -22.16
C GLU A 236 11.52 3.27 -20.68
N GLU A 237 10.79 3.96 -19.77
CA GLU A 237 10.97 3.85 -18.32
C GLU A 237 10.57 2.46 -17.78
N LEU A 238 9.42 1.92 -18.21
CA LEU A 238 9.00 0.60 -17.74
C LEU A 238 9.84 -0.52 -18.36
N GLN A 239 10.40 -0.33 -19.55
CA GLN A 239 11.36 -1.29 -20.13
C GLN A 239 12.69 -1.27 -19.36
N ALA A 240 13.19 -0.09 -18.97
CA ALA A 240 14.39 0.03 -18.15
C ALA A 240 14.17 -0.62 -16.77
N MET A 241 13.05 -0.37 -16.12
CA MET A 241 12.65 -1.02 -14.87
C MET A 241 12.62 -2.56 -15.01
N GLU A 242 12.06 -3.10 -16.12
CA GLU A 242 12.04 -4.53 -16.36
C GLU A 242 13.45 -5.12 -16.45
N GLN A 243 14.39 -4.41 -17.07
CA GLN A 243 15.81 -4.85 -17.14
C GLN A 243 16.47 -4.87 -15.76
N GLU A 244 16.17 -3.88 -14.90
CA GLU A 244 16.64 -3.87 -13.51
C GLU A 244 16.07 -5.04 -12.71
N LEU A 245 14.77 -5.31 -12.82
CA LEU A 245 14.12 -6.44 -12.16
C LEU A 245 14.71 -7.79 -12.64
N GLN A 246 15.04 -7.94 -13.92
CA GLN A 246 15.71 -9.12 -14.47
C GLN A 246 17.16 -9.28 -13.93
N ALA A 247 17.82 -8.17 -13.61
CA ALA A 247 19.16 -8.16 -13.05
C ALA A 247 19.18 -8.48 -11.55
N PHE A 248 18.10 -8.24 -10.83
CA PHE A 248 18.01 -8.52 -9.39
C PHE A 248 18.16 -10.00 -9.08
N ARG A 249 18.72 -10.29 -7.92
CA ARG A 249 18.96 -11.65 -7.43
C ARG A 249 18.39 -11.80 -6.03
N GLN A 250 17.87 -12.97 -5.75
CA GLN A 250 17.49 -13.41 -4.41
C GLN A 250 18.72 -13.53 -3.50
N ALA A 251 18.52 -13.71 -2.20
CA ALA A 251 19.61 -13.87 -1.24
C ALA A 251 20.53 -15.06 -1.57
N ASP A 252 20.01 -16.11 -2.20
CA ASP A 252 20.77 -17.28 -2.65
C ASP A 252 21.44 -17.12 -4.03
N GLY A 253 21.32 -15.95 -4.65
CA GLY A 253 21.91 -15.62 -5.95
C GLY A 253 21.06 -16.01 -7.18
N LYS A 254 19.91 -16.64 -6.99
CA LYS A 254 18.99 -16.96 -8.11
C LYS A 254 18.26 -15.72 -8.62
N PRO A 255 17.81 -15.70 -9.89
CA PRO A 255 16.92 -14.66 -10.39
C PRO A 255 15.55 -14.76 -9.72
N TYR A 256 14.85 -13.64 -9.60
CA TYR A 256 13.42 -13.65 -9.25
C TYR A 256 12.60 -14.20 -10.42
N ARG A 257 11.50 -14.87 -10.08
CA ARG A 257 10.42 -15.15 -11.03
C ARG A 257 9.64 -13.86 -11.24
N LEU A 258 9.57 -13.37 -12.46
CA LEU A 258 8.88 -12.14 -12.81
C LEU A 258 7.51 -12.45 -13.43
N ILE A 259 6.46 -11.78 -12.94
CA ILE A 259 5.10 -11.86 -13.46
C ILE A 259 4.74 -10.50 -14.06
N ALA A 260 4.73 -10.44 -15.38
CA ALA A 260 4.36 -9.23 -16.10
C ALA A 260 2.86 -8.98 -16.02
N LEU A 261 2.47 -7.87 -15.43
CA LEU A 261 1.11 -7.34 -15.46
C LEU A 261 0.98 -6.40 -16.67
N PRO A 262 -0.11 -6.45 -17.44
CA PRO A 262 -0.26 -5.55 -18.57
C PRO A 262 -0.32 -4.10 -18.10
N MET A 263 0.26 -3.17 -18.87
CA MET A 263 -0.04 -1.75 -18.70
C MET A 263 -1.54 -1.54 -18.92
N ALA A 264 -2.22 -0.84 -17.99
CA ALA A 264 -3.64 -0.52 -18.14
C ALA A 264 -3.90 0.31 -19.40
N ASP A 265 -5.12 0.23 -19.95
CA ASP A 265 -5.50 1.16 -21.02
C ASP A 265 -5.49 2.60 -20.45
N PRO A 266 -5.12 3.61 -21.26
CA PRO A 266 -5.14 5.00 -20.81
C PRO A 266 -6.52 5.39 -20.26
N VAL A 267 -6.53 5.93 -19.05
CA VAL A 267 -7.70 6.56 -18.45
C VAL A 267 -7.39 8.05 -18.33
N GLU A 268 -8.26 8.89 -18.83
CA GLU A 268 -8.10 10.34 -18.79
C GLU A 268 -9.23 11.00 -17.99
N TRP A 269 -8.89 11.99 -17.22
CA TRP A 269 -9.82 12.81 -16.46
C TRP A 269 -9.37 14.27 -16.53
N GLU A 270 -10.26 15.19 -16.86
CA GLU A 270 -9.97 16.63 -16.98
C GLU A 270 -8.78 16.96 -17.91
N GLY A 271 -8.47 16.08 -18.85
CA GLY A 271 -7.38 16.25 -19.82
C GLY A 271 -6.02 15.74 -19.36
N GLU A 272 -5.96 15.11 -18.20
CA GLU A 272 -4.76 14.46 -17.65
C GLU A 272 -4.88 12.93 -17.69
N ARG A 273 -3.77 12.24 -17.95
CA ARG A 273 -3.70 10.79 -17.87
C ARG A 273 -3.58 10.37 -16.40
N LEU A 274 -4.42 9.42 -15.99
CA LEU A 274 -4.45 8.92 -14.60
C LEU A 274 -3.56 7.68 -14.42
N PRO A 275 -3.01 7.44 -13.21
CA PRO A 275 -2.04 6.37 -12.93
C PRO A 275 -2.72 5.01 -12.74
N ALA A 276 -3.43 4.51 -13.76
CA ALA A 276 -4.05 3.19 -13.72
C ALA A 276 -2.99 2.09 -13.75
N THR A 277 -2.91 1.29 -12.70
CA THR A 277 -1.92 0.23 -12.57
C THR A 277 -2.47 -1.01 -11.88
N TYR A 278 -2.23 -2.19 -12.45
CA TYR A 278 -2.59 -3.46 -11.83
C TYR A 278 -1.60 -3.93 -10.77
N ALA A 279 -0.47 -3.24 -10.58
CA ALA A 279 0.45 -3.52 -9.48
C ALA A 279 -0.09 -3.06 -8.12
N ASN A 280 -1.06 -2.15 -8.10
CA ASN A 280 -1.64 -1.62 -6.88
C ASN A 280 -2.73 -2.55 -6.29
N PHE A 281 -2.45 -3.87 -6.28
CA PHE A 281 -3.31 -4.89 -5.66
C PHE A 281 -3.06 -5.01 -4.15
N LEU A 282 -4.05 -5.49 -3.41
CA LEU A 282 -3.95 -5.77 -1.97
C LEU A 282 -3.98 -7.28 -1.73
N ILE A 283 -3.01 -7.79 -0.97
CA ILE A 283 -3.00 -9.17 -0.50
C ILE A 283 -3.70 -9.23 0.86
N ILE A 284 -4.74 -10.08 0.98
CA ILE A 284 -5.46 -10.33 2.22
C ILE A 284 -5.49 -11.83 2.52
N ASN A 285 -5.96 -12.23 3.70
CA ASN A 285 -6.09 -13.64 4.04
C ASN A 285 -6.96 -14.40 3.02
N GLY A 286 -6.36 -15.32 2.27
CA GLY A 286 -7.06 -16.18 1.30
C GLY A 286 -7.44 -15.53 -0.03
N ALA A 287 -7.25 -14.22 -0.21
CA ALA A 287 -7.57 -13.54 -1.47
C ALA A 287 -6.54 -12.47 -1.83
N VAL A 288 -6.65 -11.97 -3.07
CA VAL A 288 -5.97 -10.76 -3.55
C VAL A 288 -7.02 -9.86 -4.19
N LEU A 289 -7.16 -8.65 -3.70
CA LEU A 289 -8.01 -7.65 -4.33
C LEU A 289 -7.24 -6.95 -5.43
N LEU A 290 -7.76 -6.99 -6.65
CA LEU A 290 -7.12 -6.46 -7.84
C LEU A 290 -7.89 -5.23 -8.34
N PRO A 291 -7.25 -4.06 -8.53
CA PRO A 291 -7.93 -2.91 -9.11
C PRO A 291 -8.33 -3.20 -10.56
N TYR A 292 -9.58 -2.91 -10.90
CA TYR A 292 -10.15 -2.97 -12.25
C TYR A 292 -10.45 -1.57 -12.77
N TYR A 293 -10.23 -1.37 -14.05
CA TYR A 293 -10.39 -0.08 -14.74
C TYR A 293 -11.37 -0.12 -15.90
N LYS A 294 -12.28 -1.13 -15.91
CA LYS A 294 -13.26 -1.38 -16.99
C LYS A 294 -12.61 -1.61 -18.37
N SER A 295 -11.46 -2.24 -18.35
CA SER A 295 -10.66 -2.57 -19.54
C SER A 295 -10.68 -4.08 -19.80
N PRO A 296 -10.59 -4.54 -21.06
CA PRO A 296 -10.33 -5.93 -21.39
C PRO A 296 -9.03 -6.48 -20.75
N LYS A 297 -8.12 -5.60 -20.35
CA LYS A 297 -6.87 -5.94 -19.67
C LYS A 297 -7.08 -6.35 -18.21
N ASP A 298 -8.23 -6.01 -17.58
CA ASP A 298 -8.58 -6.45 -16.23
C ASP A 298 -8.48 -7.99 -16.11
N GLU A 299 -9.05 -8.72 -17.05
CA GLU A 299 -9.00 -10.19 -17.05
C GLU A 299 -7.61 -10.75 -17.41
N LEU A 300 -6.79 -10.00 -18.12
CA LEU A 300 -5.40 -10.38 -18.40
C LEU A 300 -4.54 -10.23 -17.13
N ALA A 301 -4.71 -9.14 -16.39
CA ALA A 301 -4.07 -8.90 -15.12
C ALA A 301 -4.47 -9.96 -14.08
N LYS A 302 -5.76 -10.29 -13.99
CA LYS A 302 -6.27 -11.37 -13.15
C LYS A 302 -5.60 -12.70 -13.43
N LYS A 303 -5.50 -13.09 -14.71
CA LYS A 303 -4.83 -14.32 -15.11
C LYS A 303 -3.34 -14.34 -14.81
N ALA A 304 -2.67 -13.19 -14.92
CA ALA A 304 -1.26 -13.06 -14.58
C ALA A 304 -1.07 -13.24 -13.07
N LEU A 305 -1.83 -12.52 -12.24
CA LEU A 305 -1.75 -12.63 -10.78
C LEU A 305 -2.14 -14.02 -10.26
N GLN A 306 -3.07 -14.73 -10.91
CA GLN A 306 -3.40 -16.11 -10.52
C GLN A 306 -2.20 -17.06 -10.63
N GLN A 307 -1.22 -16.76 -11.48
CA GLN A 307 0.03 -17.53 -11.56
C GLN A 307 0.97 -17.24 -10.37
N ALA A 308 0.89 -16.04 -9.82
CA ALA A 308 1.67 -15.65 -8.63
C ALA A 308 1.01 -16.17 -7.34
N PHE A 309 -0.33 -16.23 -7.31
CA PHE A 309 -1.13 -16.60 -6.15
C PHE A 309 -2.08 -17.78 -6.46
N PRO A 310 -1.55 -19.00 -6.71
CA PRO A 310 -2.39 -20.14 -7.11
C PRO A 310 -3.41 -20.58 -6.05
N GLU A 311 -3.12 -20.32 -4.77
CA GLU A 311 -3.95 -20.70 -3.62
C GLU A 311 -4.89 -19.58 -3.14
N ARG A 312 -4.84 -18.38 -3.74
CA ARG A 312 -5.67 -17.23 -3.36
C ARG A 312 -6.71 -16.93 -4.43
N GLU A 313 -7.88 -16.49 -4.02
CA GLU A 313 -8.89 -15.96 -4.94
C GLU A 313 -8.46 -14.57 -5.42
N ILE A 314 -8.51 -14.31 -6.73
CA ILE A 314 -8.27 -12.97 -7.28
C ILE A 314 -9.61 -12.29 -7.53
N ILE A 315 -9.89 -11.22 -6.80
CA ILE A 315 -11.16 -10.49 -6.77
C ILE A 315 -10.97 -9.11 -7.38
N GLY A 316 -11.66 -8.83 -8.48
CA GLY A 316 -11.60 -7.50 -9.14
C GLY A 316 -12.47 -6.47 -8.43
N ILE A 317 -11.91 -5.29 -8.16
CA ILE A 317 -12.60 -4.13 -7.59
C ILE A 317 -12.54 -2.97 -8.59
N ASN A 318 -13.68 -2.36 -8.93
CA ASN A 318 -13.69 -1.19 -9.82
C ASN A 318 -13.08 0.02 -9.10
N CYS A 319 -11.85 0.37 -9.47
CA CYS A 319 -11.06 1.46 -8.88
C CYS A 319 -10.97 2.71 -9.75
N LEU A 320 -11.78 2.81 -10.82
CA LEU A 320 -11.86 4.05 -11.62
C LEU A 320 -12.13 5.30 -10.77
N PRO A 321 -12.99 5.27 -9.73
CA PRO A 321 -13.15 6.45 -8.88
C PRO A 321 -11.87 6.82 -8.13
N LEU A 322 -11.07 5.83 -7.68
CA LEU A 322 -9.87 6.08 -6.89
C LEU A 322 -8.79 6.82 -7.67
N ILE A 323 -8.52 6.38 -8.90
CA ILE A 323 -7.45 6.98 -9.71
C ILE A 323 -7.71 8.44 -10.11
N LYS A 324 -8.95 8.95 -9.97
CA LYS A 324 -9.27 10.37 -10.14
C LYS A 324 -8.57 11.29 -9.14
N GLN A 325 -8.12 10.73 -8.01
CA GLN A 325 -7.29 11.37 -7.00
C GLN A 325 -5.90 10.70 -6.94
N HIS A 326 -5.40 10.25 -8.09
CA HIS A 326 -4.03 9.82 -8.35
C HIS A 326 -3.54 8.55 -7.62
N GLY A 327 -4.38 7.90 -6.80
CA GLY A 327 -4.07 6.62 -6.13
C GLY A 327 -5.05 5.51 -6.51
N SER A 328 -4.79 4.27 -6.04
CA SER A 328 -5.64 3.12 -6.33
C SER A 328 -5.90 2.26 -5.08
N LEU A 329 -6.19 0.97 -5.25
CA LEU A 329 -6.71 0.08 -4.22
C LEU A 329 -5.75 -0.10 -3.03
N HIS A 330 -4.47 -0.37 -3.30
CA HIS A 330 -3.48 -0.57 -2.25
C HIS A 330 -3.25 0.72 -1.45
N CYS A 331 -3.24 1.86 -2.14
CA CYS A 331 -3.00 3.17 -1.54
C CYS A 331 -4.03 3.54 -0.46
N VAL A 332 -5.30 3.10 -0.59
CA VAL A 332 -6.35 3.37 0.41
C VAL A 332 -6.41 2.35 1.55
N THR A 333 -5.50 1.38 1.58
CA THR A 333 -5.53 0.26 2.54
C THR A 333 -4.21 0.11 3.28
N MET A 334 -4.25 -0.29 4.57
CA MET A 334 -3.07 -0.69 5.34
C MET A 334 -3.39 -2.00 6.08
N GLN A 335 -2.57 -3.04 5.86
CA GLN A 335 -2.73 -4.30 6.57
C GLN A 335 -2.01 -4.27 7.93
N TYR A 336 -2.60 -4.95 8.91
CA TYR A 336 -1.99 -5.24 10.20
C TYR A 336 -1.80 -6.75 10.35
N PRO A 337 -0.58 -7.23 10.62
CA PRO A 337 -0.31 -8.65 10.86
C PRO A 337 -1.14 -9.25 12.00
N GLU A 338 -1.23 -10.58 12.02
CA GLU A 338 -1.90 -11.33 13.10
C GLU A 338 -1.38 -10.91 14.48
N GLY A 339 -2.29 -10.74 15.43
CA GLY A 339 -1.97 -10.32 16.79
C GLY A 339 -1.85 -8.81 17.02
N VAL A 340 -1.94 -7.98 15.97
CA VAL A 340 -1.79 -6.51 16.11
C VAL A 340 -3.09 -5.82 16.48
N VAL A 341 -4.21 -6.15 15.83
CA VAL A 341 -5.51 -5.53 16.07
C VAL A 341 -6.44 -6.49 16.80
N SER A 342 -7.04 -6.06 17.94
CA SER A 342 -7.98 -6.84 18.73
C SER A 342 -9.41 -6.32 18.59
N ILE A 343 -10.39 -7.25 18.65
CA ILE A 343 -11.83 -6.89 18.79
C ILE A 343 -12.19 -6.67 20.27
N ASP A 344 -11.41 -7.23 21.18
CA ASP A 344 -11.73 -7.25 22.61
C ASP A 344 -11.41 -5.88 23.25
N ASN A 345 -12.30 -4.89 23.02
CA ASN A 345 -12.41 -3.68 23.81
C ASN A 345 -13.82 -3.14 23.79
#